data_6fc6333a095d15abce8abe75f12cb60a
#
_entry.id   6fc6333a095d15abce8abe75f12cb60a
#
_cell.length_a   1.000
_cell.length_b   1.000
_cell.length_c   1.000
_cell.angle_alpha   90.00
_cell.angle_beta   90.00
_cell.angle_gamma   90.00
#
_symmetry.space_group_name_H-M   'P 1'
#
loop_
_entity.id
_entity.type
_entity.pdbx_description
1 polymer ?
#
loop_
_entity_poly.entity_id
_entity_poly.type
_entity_poly.pdbx_seq_one_letter_code
_entity_poly.pdbx_strand_id
1 'polypeptide(L)'
;MSIVPLRAHADVCAASSVDCQAGALEFADRSGLFDAIRYDTGFLPQGSPFQIRAALFLGAGTHVGMSGWLVAEHPPAVQLSAKGDPEGGMLELDFGFEAVLQGRLDVLGIDETFNIPIPNVPRDLRFYALERFDPFLLGAATPADVEDTIQRFTLVQIDLFDLIAPIPGFDGGLRVDVAGRLGASYRGARLEVEGVGDFDDDAGLLMLPPHLPEGYGAFRELRVIKHGVLQHRGALDLYPTLFISIFGVEAFETDIASIPVNLGTNTTTVRFDPALVRLRFADVQAEPSALDFGELFVGQSTERFVRIQNDGEAPLRWSLPASIGGFAVTRTEGVVAPGAAVNVRVIFAPSVAGVDEETLVLSTNDPDRPEVFFALVGEARATPSLDGGVGDGGVDLDGGLDPDGGDGDGGDWEYDRPLAGCGCDASSRGAFPLLELAFLAGALALHRRRAARKV
;
A
#
# COMPACT_ATOMS: atom_id res chain seq x y z
N MET A 1 11.07 -17.53 4.13
CA MET A 1 10.47 -16.20 3.87
C MET A 1 11.04 -15.76 2.52
N SER A 2 10.31 -16.05 1.45
CA SER A 2 10.73 -15.70 0.08
C SER A 2 10.19 -14.32 -0.21
N ILE A 3 11.08 -13.35 -0.35
CA ILE A 3 10.71 -11.99 -0.75
C ILE A 3 10.36 -12.09 -2.23
N VAL A 4 9.06 -12.12 -2.54
CA VAL A 4 8.59 -11.89 -3.91
C VAL A 4 9.00 -10.47 -4.28
N PRO A 5 9.78 -10.26 -5.35
CA PRO A 5 10.13 -8.90 -5.73
C PRO A 5 8.85 -8.16 -6.10
N LEU A 6 8.52 -7.11 -5.34
CA LEU A 6 7.47 -6.17 -5.71
C LEU A 6 7.74 -5.69 -7.14
N ARG A 7 6.83 -6.03 -8.07
CA ARG A 7 6.84 -5.41 -9.40
C ARG A 7 6.81 -3.90 -9.22
N ALA A 8 7.65 -3.23 -9.99
CA ALA A 8 7.86 -1.80 -9.81
C ALA A 8 6.55 -1.01 -9.96
N HIS A 9 6.36 0.01 -9.13
CA HIS A 9 5.27 1.00 -9.16
C HIS A 9 4.89 1.51 -10.56
N ALA A 10 5.82 1.43 -11.51
CA ALA A 10 5.69 1.97 -12.87
C ALA A 10 4.63 1.26 -13.74
N ASP A 11 4.24 0.01 -13.41
CA ASP A 11 3.33 -0.77 -14.26
C ASP A 11 1.84 -0.54 -13.93
N VAL A 12 1.54 0.05 -12.78
CA VAL A 12 0.16 0.23 -12.28
C VAL A 12 -0.40 1.60 -12.65
N CYS A 13 0.42 2.64 -12.57
CA CYS A 13 0.14 3.98 -13.09
C CYS A 13 1.03 4.24 -14.30
N ALA A 14 0.49 4.79 -15.40
CA ALA A 14 1.33 5.21 -16.51
C ALA A 14 2.42 6.17 -15.99
N ALA A 15 3.68 5.93 -16.32
CA ALA A 15 4.83 6.66 -15.79
C ALA A 15 4.80 8.19 -16.00
N SER A 16 3.91 8.68 -16.87
CA SER A 16 3.68 10.09 -17.17
C SER A 16 2.44 10.68 -16.53
N SER A 17 1.64 9.89 -15.80
CA SER A 17 0.38 10.37 -15.21
C SER A 17 0.66 11.04 -13.87
N VAL A 18 0.53 12.37 -13.83
CA VAL A 18 0.57 13.15 -12.58
C VAL A 18 -0.67 12.89 -11.72
N ASP A 19 -1.71 12.31 -12.33
CA ASP A 19 -3.04 12.16 -11.79
C ASP A 19 -3.31 10.73 -11.29
N CYS A 20 -2.31 9.86 -11.33
CA CYS A 20 -2.39 8.50 -10.84
C CYS A 20 -1.34 8.25 -9.76
N GLN A 21 -1.76 7.70 -8.65
CA GLN A 21 -0.90 7.27 -7.55
C GLN A 21 -1.23 5.83 -7.16
N ALA A 22 -0.23 5.08 -6.75
CA ALA A 22 -0.42 3.73 -6.28
C ALA A 22 0.26 3.54 -4.92
N GLY A 23 -0.45 2.95 -3.97
CA GLY A 23 0.06 2.54 -2.67
C GLY A 23 -0.02 1.03 -2.52
N ALA A 24 0.99 0.43 -1.91
CA ALA A 24 1.02 -1.02 -1.68
C ALA A 24 -0.08 -1.45 -0.70
N LEU A 25 -0.73 -2.55 -1.01
CA LEU A 25 -1.64 -3.27 -0.13
C LEU A 25 -1.00 -4.60 0.21
N GLU A 26 -0.84 -4.87 1.49
CA GLU A 26 -0.36 -6.15 2.00
C GLU A 26 -1.26 -6.59 3.14
N PHE A 27 -1.81 -7.80 3.00
CA PHE A 27 -2.65 -8.41 4.02
C PHE A 27 -2.12 -9.81 4.30
N ALA A 28 -2.04 -10.16 5.56
CA ALA A 28 -1.66 -11.51 5.97
C ALA A 28 -2.42 -11.90 7.23
N ASP A 29 -2.92 -13.12 7.25
CA ASP A 29 -3.49 -13.74 8.43
C ASP A 29 -2.89 -15.13 8.61
N ARG A 30 -2.58 -15.48 9.83
CA ARG A 30 -2.18 -16.81 10.24
C ARG A 30 -3.11 -17.29 11.33
N SER A 31 -4.08 -18.05 10.94
CA SER A 31 -4.99 -18.68 11.90
C SER A 31 -4.58 -20.12 12.16
N GLY A 32 -4.56 -20.51 13.43
CA GLY A 32 -4.59 -21.91 13.84
C GLY A 32 -5.96 -22.47 13.52
N LEU A 33 -6.02 -23.52 12.73
CA LEU A 33 -7.25 -24.06 12.17
C LEU A 33 -8.11 -24.83 13.09
N PHE A 34 -7.45 -25.56 13.91
CA PHE A 34 -8.09 -26.46 14.83
C PHE A 34 -7.38 -26.29 16.17
N ASP A 35 -8.14 -25.99 17.18
CA ASP A 35 -7.78 -26.49 18.51
C ASP A 35 -7.48 -27.96 18.29
N ALA A 36 -6.22 -28.35 18.55
CA ALA A 36 -5.69 -29.64 18.20
C ALA A 36 -6.77 -30.72 18.38
N ILE A 37 -7.16 -31.36 17.26
CA ILE A 37 -8.08 -32.48 17.38
C ILE A 37 -7.37 -33.49 18.23
N ARG A 38 -7.89 -33.72 19.41
CA ARG A 38 -7.32 -34.61 20.36
C ARG A 38 -8.21 -35.86 20.42
N TYR A 39 -7.75 -36.90 19.78
CA TYR A 39 -8.28 -38.21 20.01
C TYR A 39 -7.48 -38.90 21.11
N ASP A 40 -8.11 -39.30 22.20
CA ASP A 40 -7.48 -39.89 23.35
C ASP A 40 -8.30 -41.12 23.77
N THR A 41 -7.71 -42.29 23.67
CA THR A 41 -8.39 -43.55 24.05
C THR A 41 -8.58 -43.67 25.55
N GLY A 42 -7.88 -42.88 26.32
CA GLY A 42 -7.66 -43.19 27.73
C GLY A 42 -6.88 -44.50 27.91
N PHE A 43 -6.66 -44.92 29.14
CA PHE A 43 -5.98 -46.17 29.43
C PHE A 43 -6.93 -47.36 29.26
N LEU A 44 -6.62 -48.26 28.35
CA LEU A 44 -7.40 -49.45 28.01
C LEU A 44 -6.55 -50.73 28.10
N PRO A 45 -7.12 -51.87 28.46
CA PRO A 45 -8.48 -52.08 29.04
C PRO A 45 -8.55 -51.59 30.48
N GLN A 46 -9.69 -51.01 30.87
CA GLN A 46 -9.88 -50.52 32.22
C GLN A 46 -9.82 -51.66 33.23
N GLY A 47 -9.10 -51.45 34.33
CA GLY A 47 -8.95 -52.45 35.38
C GLY A 47 -7.94 -53.57 35.10
N SER A 48 -7.27 -53.52 33.95
CA SER A 48 -6.15 -54.45 33.66
C SER A 48 -4.86 -53.98 34.41
N PRO A 49 -4.05 -54.91 34.89
CA PRO A 49 -2.74 -54.58 35.45
C PRO A 49 -1.81 -53.88 34.44
N PHE A 50 -2.03 -54.07 33.17
CA PHE A 50 -1.32 -53.38 32.11
C PHE A 50 -2.35 -52.69 31.18
N GLN A 51 -2.17 -51.42 31.01
CA GLN A 51 -3.06 -50.58 30.20
C GLN A 51 -2.25 -49.77 29.18
N ILE A 52 -2.83 -49.51 28.04
CA ILE A 52 -2.26 -48.69 27.00
C ILE A 52 -3.18 -47.50 26.70
N ARG A 53 -2.60 -46.34 26.57
CA ARG A 53 -3.27 -45.13 26.12
C ARG A 53 -2.63 -44.65 24.82
N ALA A 54 -3.45 -44.43 23.81
CA ALA A 54 -3.04 -43.80 22.56
C ALA A 54 -3.71 -42.44 22.47
N ALA A 55 -2.93 -41.41 22.25
CA ALA A 55 -3.45 -40.07 21.98
C ALA A 55 -2.86 -39.55 20.65
N LEU A 56 -3.75 -39.02 19.83
CA LEU A 56 -3.44 -38.42 18.55
C LEU A 56 -3.79 -36.92 18.61
N PHE A 57 -2.84 -36.10 18.25
CA PHE A 57 -3.02 -34.67 18.13
C PHE A 57 -2.85 -34.28 16.66
N LEU A 58 -3.83 -33.62 16.10
CA LEU A 58 -3.76 -33.03 14.78
C LEU A 58 -3.74 -31.51 14.95
N GLY A 59 -2.65 -30.91 14.57
CA GLY A 59 -2.50 -29.46 14.46
C GLY A 59 -2.53 -29.04 13.02
N ALA A 60 -3.38 -28.10 12.66
CA ALA A 60 -3.40 -27.51 11.34
C ALA A 60 -3.35 -26.00 11.42
N GLY A 61 -2.60 -25.37 10.53
CA GLY A 61 -2.48 -23.94 10.37
C GLY A 61 -2.88 -23.53 8.95
N THR A 62 -3.48 -22.37 8.83
CA THR A 62 -3.73 -21.75 7.53
C THR A 62 -3.05 -20.40 7.49
N HIS A 63 -2.41 -20.13 6.39
CA HIS A 63 -1.86 -18.82 6.13
C HIS A 63 -2.50 -18.26 4.85
N VAL A 64 -3.11 -17.09 4.98
CA VAL A 64 -3.62 -16.32 3.85
C VAL A 64 -2.76 -15.09 3.71
N GLY A 65 -2.14 -14.93 2.55
CA GLY A 65 -1.34 -13.75 2.20
C GLY A 65 -1.89 -13.12 0.94
N MET A 66 -1.92 -11.78 0.89
CA MET A 66 -2.39 -11.05 -0.28
C MET A 66 -1.55 -9.81 -0.47
N SER A 67 -1.18 -9.54 -1.73
CA SER A 67 -0.45 -8.34 -2.10
C SER A 67 -1.04 -7.70 -3.35
N GLY A 68 -0.92 -6.38 -3.45
CA GLY A 68 -1.40 -5.60 -4.59
C GLY A 68 -1.27 -4.11 -4.35
N TRP A 69 -2.14 -3.35 -4.99
CA TRP A 69 -2.06 -1.91 -5.05
C TRP A 69 -3.42 -1.26 -4.86
N LEU A 70 -3.47 -0.23 -4.04
CA LEU A 70 -4.54 0.76 -4.09
C LEU A 70 -4.11 1.83 -5.09
N VAL A 71 -4.90 2.00 -6.15
CA VAL A 71 -4.67 2.99 -7.19
C VAL A 71 -5.66 4.12 -6.99
N ALA A 72 -5.15 5.34 -6.93
CA ALA A 72 -5.95 6.56 -6.86
C ALA A 72 -5.76 7.36 -8.15
N GLU A 73 -6.87 7.69 -8.80
CA GLU A 73 -6.92 8.53 -10.00
C GLU A 73 -7.74 9.79 -9.72
N HIS A 74 -7.24 10.96 -10.13
CA HIS A 74 -7.90 12.27 -10.03
C HIS A 74 -7.32 13.22 -11.09
N PRO A 75 -7.93 14.35 -11.46
CA PRO A 75 -9.25 14.88 -11.18
C PRO A 75 -10.32 14.38 -12.17
N PRO A 76 -11.59 14.80 -12.06
CA PRO A 76 -12.12 15.83 -11.13
C PRO A 76 -12.48 15.28 -9.76
N ALA A 77 -12.61 13.97 -9.63
CA ALA A 77 -12.90 13.31 -8.36
C ALA A 77 -11.80 12.31 -8.06
N VAL A 78 -11.54 12.03 -6.79
CA VAL A 78 -10.58 11.01 -6.38
C VAL A 78 -11.27 9.65 -6.44
N GLN A 79 -10.88 8.84 -7.41
CA GLN A 79 -11.37 7.49 -7.62
C GLN A 79 -10.34 6.49 -7.17
N LEU A 80 -10.74 5.56 -6.32
CA LEU A 80 -9.90 4.46 -5.84
C LEU A 80 -10.26 3.17 -6.55
N SER A 81 -9.26 2.38 -6.91
CA SER A 81 -9.41 1.01 -7.37
C SER A 81 -8.36 0.11 -6.71
N ALA A 82 -8.73 -1.14 -6.41
CA ALA A 82 -7.78 -2.12 -5.93
C ALA A 82 -7.33 -3.00 -7.10
N LYS A 83 -6.02 -3.14 -7.27
CA LYS A 83 -5.43 -4.00 -8.31
C LYS A 83 -4.52 -5.02 -7.65
N GLY A 84 -4.80 -6.31 -7.88
CA GLY A 84 -3.98 -7.43 -7.44
C GLY A 84 -2.99 -7.87 -8.51
N ASP A 85 -1.93 -8.54 -8.10
CA ASP A 85 -1.24 -9.45 -8.98
C ASP A 85 -2.13 -10.71 -9.09
N PRO A 86 -2.40 -11.27 -10.29
CA PRO A 86 -3.15 -12.50 -10.44
C PRO A 86 -2.64 -13.69 -9.61
N GLU A 87 -1.35 -13.66 -9.24
CA GLU A 87 -0.73 -14.62 -8.35
C GLU A 87 -0.37 -14.03 -6.96
N GLY A 88 -0.83 -12.82 -6.68
CA GLY A 88 -0.52 -12.09 -5.44
C GLY A 88 -1.24 -12.60 -4.20
N GLY A 89 -2.32 -13.39 -4.38
CA GLY A 89 -3.01 -14.11 -3.33
C GLY A 89 -2.39 -15.48 -3.09
N MET A 90 -2.30 -15.88 -1.82
CA MET A 90 -1.75 -17.16 -1.39
C MET A 90 -2.63 -17.74 -0.28
N LEU A 91 -3.10 -18.95 -0.47
CA LEU A 91 -3.73 -19.77 0.56
C LEU A 91 -2.83 -20.98 0.81
N GLU A 92 -2.28 -21.05 1.99
CA GLU A 92 -1.40 -22.12 2.44
C GLU A 92 -2.09 -22.90 3.56
N LEU A 93 -2.08 -24.21 3.45
CA LEU A 93 -2.53 -25.14 4.46
C LEU A 93 -1.32 -25.95 4.93
N ASP A 94 -0.99 -25.84 6.21
CA ASP A 94 0.07 -26.61 6.89
C ASP A 94 -0.58 -27.41 8.01
N PHE A 95 -0.34 -28.71 8.07
CA PHE A 95 -0.82 -29.53 9.16
C PHE A 95 0.20 -30.59 9.56
N GLY A 96 0.17 -30.92 10.83
CA GLY A 96 1.06 -31.90 11.42
C GLY A 96 0.34 -32.83 12.38
N PHE A 97 0.92 -34.01 12.53
CA PHE A 97 0.46 -35.01 13.49
C PHE A 97 1.45 -35.17 14.62
N GLU A 98 0.92 -35.28 15.83
CA GLU A 98 1.67 -35.77 16.98
C GLU A 98 0.94 -36.96 17.56
N ALA A 99 1.63 -38.10 17.71
CA ALA A 99 1.09 -39.27 18.35
C ALA A 99 1.82 -39.57 19.66
N VAL A 100 1.09 -39.86 20.69
CA VAL A 100 1.62 -40.24 22.00
C VAL A 100 1.08 -41.60 22.39
N LEU A 101 1.97 -42.53 22.68
CA LEU A 101 1.61 -43.85 23.22
C LEU A 101 2.18 -43.95 24.65
N GLN A 102 1.31 -44.29 25.59
CA GLN A 102 1.67 -44.46 26.99
C GLN A 102 1.25 -45.83 27.48
N GLY A 103 2.12 -46.49 28.22
CA GLY A 103 1.83 -47.64 29.01
C GLY A 103 1.60 -47.27 30.46
N ARG A 104 0.65 -47.97 31.13
CA ARG A 104 0.45 -47.90 32.57
C ARG A 104 0.52 -49.30 33.16
N LEU A 105 1.34 -49.47 34.19
CA LEU A 105 1.45 -50.69 34.96
C LEU A 105 0.88 -50.46 36.34
N ASP A 106 -0.21 -51.17 36.66
CA ASP A 106 -0.87 -51.12 37.96
C ASP A 106 -0.86 -52.53 38.58
N VAL A 107 0.21 -52.87 39.30
CA VAL A 107 0.43 -54.17 39.89
C VAL A 107 0.98 -54.04 41.32
N LEU A 108 0.31 -54.67 42.28
CA LEU A 108 0.75 -54.81 43.66
C LEU A 108 1.09 -53.45 44.36
N GLY A 109 0.35 -52.41 44.01
CA GLY A 109 0.56 -51.07 44.59
C GLY A 109 1.61 -50.24 43.89
N ILE A 110 2.15 -50.70 42.77
CA ILE A 110 2.99 -49.93 41.85
C ILE A 110 2.08 -49.43 40.74
N ASP A 111 1.88 -48.09 40.65
CA ASP A 111 1.16 -47.44 39.58
C ASP A 111 2.18 -46.52 38.84
N GLU A 112 2.68 -47.01 37.70
CA GLU A 112 3.65 -46.29 36.89
C GLU A 112 3.15 -46.11 35.47
N THR A 113 3.26 -44.89 34.98
CA THR A 113 3.00 -44.52 33.58
C THR A 113 4.33 -44.24 32.87
N PHE A 114 4.54 -44.88 31.74
CA PHE A 114 5.72 -44.70 30.92
C PHE A 114 5.35 -44.44 29.48
N ASN A 115 6.18 -43.63 28.79
CA ASN A 115 6.01 -43.39 27.36
C ASN A 115 6.58 -44.57 26.59
N ILE A 116 5.78 -45.13 25.69
CA ILE A 116 6.23 -46.13 24.75
C ILE A 116 6.78 -45.39 23.54
N PRO A 117 8.07 -45.55 23.21
CA PRO A 117 8.60 -44.94 22.01
C PRO A 117 7.92 -45.55 20.78
N ILE A 118 7.38 -44.69 19.92
CA ILE A 118 6.77 -45.10 18.66
C ILE A 118 7.89 -45.09 17.60
N PRO A 119 8.38 -46.25 17.20
CA PRO A 119 9.38 -46.30 16.13
C PRO A 119 8.73 -45.89 14.81
N ASN A 120 9.47 -45.16 14.00
CA ASN A 120 9.08 -44.77 12.64
C ASN A 120 7.92 -43.77 12.45
N VAL A 121 7.42 -43.16 13.51
CA VAL A 121 6.58 -41.97 13.32
C VAL A 121 7.51 -40.76 13.08
N PRO A 122 7.50 -40.17 11.91
CA PRO A 122 8.23 -38.93 11.71
C PRO A 122 7.66 -37.90 12.70
N ARG A 123 8.49 -37.39 13.61
CA ARG A 123 8.08 -36.36 14.60
C ARG A 123 7.58 -35.06 13.96
N ASP A 124 7.82 -34.93 12.65
CA ASP A 124 7.49 -33.76 11.85
C ASP A 124 6.80 -34.16 10.54
N LEU A 125 5.74 -34.99 10.62
CA LEU A 125 4.90 -35.21 9.46
C LEU A 125 4.15 -33.93 9.17
N ARG A 126 4.67 -33.12 8.25
CA ARG A 126 4.04 -31.90 7.78
C ARG A 126 3.51 -32.13 6.37
N PHE A 127 2.27 -31.84 6.19
CA PHE A 127 1.63 -31.75 4.89
C PHE A 127 1.45 -30.30 4.53
N TYR A 128 1.68 -30.00 3.28
CA TYR A 128 1.69 -28.64 2.78
C TYR A 128 0.92 -28.57 1.48
N ALA A 129 -0.09 -27.73 1.43
CA ALA A 129 -0.81 -27.43 0.21
C ALA A 129 -0.86 -25.93 0.01
N LEU A 130 -0.68 -25.48 -1.22
CA LEU A 130 -0.62 -24.07 -1.58
C LEU A 130 -1.46 -23.83 -2.83
N GLU A 131 -2.31 -22.82 -2.79
CA GLU A 131 -3.00 -22.28 -3.95
C GLU A 131 -2.74 -20.78 -4.08
N ARG A 132 -2.64 -20.32 -5.33
CA ARG A 132 -2.51 -18.91 -5.67
C ARG A 132 -3.78 -18.40 -6.31
N PHE A 133 -4.14 -17.16 -6.00
CA PHE A 133 -5.37 -16.54 -6.48
C PHE A 133 -5.21 -15.02 -6.69
N ASP A 134 -6.16 -14.42 -7.41
CA ASP A 134 -6.25 -12.96 -7.50
C ASP A 134 -6.89 -12.40 -6.22
N PRO A 135 -6.15 -11.64 -5.39
CA PRO A 135 -6.62 -11.23 -4.06
C PRO A 135 -7.70 -10.16 -4.08
N PHE A 136 -7.82 -9.38 -5.16
CA PHE A 136 -8.70 -8.21 -5.24
C PHE A 136 -9.74 -8.32 -6.36
N LEU A 137 -9.95 -9.53 -6.88
CA LEU A 137 -11.07 -9.79 -7.76
C LEU A 137 -12.36 -9.71 -6.93
N LEU A 138 -12.99 -8.52 -6.94
CA LEU A 138 -14.22 -8.24 -6.23
C LEU A 138 -15.41 -8.78 -7.06
N GLY A 139 -16.46 -9.24 -6.38
CA GLY A 139 -17.69 -9.74 -7.03
C GLY A 139 -17.59 -11.13 -7.64
N ALA A 140 -16.44 -11.56 -8.10
CA ALA A 140 -16.26 -12.94 -8.54
C ALA A 140 -16.00 -13.82 -7.33
N ALA A 141 -16.93 -14.68 -7.02
CA ALA A 141 -16.75 -15.73 -6.02
C ALA A 141 -15.81 -16.83 -6.56
N THR A 142 -14.59 -16.47 -6.98
CA THR A 142 -13.59 -17.48 -7.26
C THR A 142 -12.89 -17.77 -5.92
N PRO A 143 -13.34 -18.77 -5.17
CA PRO A 143 -12.69 -19.10 -3.93
C PRO A 143 -11.32 -19.68 -4.23
N ALA A 144 -10.32 -19.28 -3.48
CA ALA A 144 -9.15 -20.12 -3.35
C ALA A 144 -9.57 -21.36 -2.58
N ASP A 145 -9.32 -22.53 -3.11
CA ASP A 145 -9.75 -23.80 -2.57
C ASP A 145 -8.61 -24.81 -2.69
N VAL A 146 -7.94 -25.01 -1.58
CA VAL A 146 -6.84 -25.96 -1.48
C VAL A 146 -7.31 -27.23 -0.78
N GLU A 147 -7.06 -28.36 -1.39
CA GLU A 147 -7.35 -29.67 -0.81
C GLU A 147 -6.13 -30.57 -1.02
N ASP A 148 -5.70 -31.24 0.04
CA ASP A 148 -4.69 -32.26 -0.04
C ASP A 148 -5.24 -33.62 0.41
N THR A 149 -4.87 -34.65 -0.32
CA THR A 149 -5.24 -36.04 -0.02
C THR A 149 -4.08 -36.69 0.70
N ILE A 150 -4.32 -37.04 1.95
CA ILE A 150 -3.38 -37.79 2.76
C ILE A 150 -3.42 -39.23 2.28
N GLN A 151 -2.36 -39.63 1.57
CA GLN A 151 -2.19 -41.03 1.21
C GLN A 151 -2.01 -41.87 2.46
N ARG A 152 -2.53 -43.11 2.44
CA ARG A 152 -2.43 -44.02 3.56
C ARG A 152 -0.97 -44.19 4.02
N PHE A 153 -0.72 -43.91 5.28
CA PHE A 153 0.57 -44.10 5.93
C PHE A 153 0.40 -44.67 7.33
N THR A 154 1.41 -45.36 7.82
CA THR A 154 1.39 -45.94 9.16
C THR A 154 1.66 -44.84 10.20
N LEU A 155 0.70 -44.60 11.06
CA LEU A 155 0.79 -43.65 12.16
C LEU A 155 1.49 -44.26 13.36
N VAL A 156 1.13 -45.49 13.74
CA VAL A 156 1.66 -46.24 14.88
C VAL A 156 1.77 -47.68 14.51
N GLN A 157 2.91 -48.33 14.85
CA GLN A 157 3.10 -49.74 14.76
C GLN A 157 3.57 -50.30 16.09
N ILE A 158 2.95 -51.38 16.56
CA ILE A 158 3.26 -52.07 17.79
C ILE A 158 3.62 -53.52 17.41
N ASP A 159 4.88 -53.89 17.56
CA ASP A 159 5.36 -55.24 17.28
C ASP A 159 5.12 -56.11 18.52
N LEU A 160 4.11 -56.98 18.43
CA LEU A 160 3.68 -57.83 19.55
C LEU A 160 4.70 -58.90 19.89
N PHE A 161 5.45 -59.39 18.89
CA PHE A 161 6.47 -60.42 19.12
C PHE A 161 7.67 -59.87 19.91
N ASP A 162 8.00 -58.62 19.76
CA ASP A 162 9.04 -57.93 20.55
C ASP A 162 8.64 -57.80 22.04
N LEU A 163 7.31 -57.69 22.31
CA LEU A 163 6.75 -57.55 23.65
C LEU A 163 6.60 -58.88 24.40
N ILE A 164 6.35 -59.99 23.70
CA ILE A 164 6.01 -61.26 24.33
C ILE A 164 7.19 -62.25 24.32
N ALA A 165 7.75 -62.51 23.17
CA ALA A 165 8.96 -63.31 22.99
C ALA A 165 9.48 -63.13 21.55
N PRO A 166 10.65 -62.58 21.36
CA PRO A 166 11.21 -62.41 20.01
C PRO A 166 11.46 -63.77 19.38
N ILE A 167 10.81 -64.03 18.25
CA ILE A 167 11.04 -65.21 17.42
C ILE A 167 11.88 -64.78 16.22
N PRO A 168 13.13 -65.23 16.10
CA PRO A 168 13.98 -64.80 15.00
C PRO A 168 13.35 -64.99 13.63
N GLY A 169 13.24 -63.95 12.83
CA GLY A 169 12.66 -63.99 11.49
C GLY A 169 11.14 -63.89 11.42
N PHE A 170 10.43 -63.85 12.56
CA PHE A 170 9.00 -63.56 12.62
C PHE A 170 8.80 -62.24 13.31
N ASP A 171 7.95 -61.43 12.71
CA ASP A 171 7.49 -60.18 13.24
C ASP A 171 5.98 -60.03 12.99
N GLY A 172 5.28 -59.31 13.85
CA GLY A 172 3.84 -59.16 13.68
C GLY A 172 3.25 -58.35 14.81
N GLY A 173 2.19 -57.68 14.53
CA GLY A 173 1.61 -56.78 15.50
C GLY A 173 0.38 -56.05 15.03
N LEU A 174 0.17 -54.95 15.66
CA LEU A 174 -0.91 -54.02 15.33
C LEU A 174 -0.30 -52.73 14.82
N ARG A 175 -0.74 -52.27 13.66
CA ARG A 175 -0.47 -50.91 13.19
C ARG A 175 -1.77 -50.15 13.01
N VAL A 176 -1.71 -48.84 13.11
CA VAL A 176 -2.80 -47.94 12.78
C VAL A 176 -2.33 -47.06 11.62
N ASP A 177 -2.97 -47.28 10.50
CA ASP A 177 -2.74 -46.44 9.32
C ASP A 177 -3.78 -45.33 9.28
N VAL A 178 -3.41 -44.21 8.66
CA VAL A 178 -4.26 -43.03 8.47
C VAL A 178 -4.29 -42.67 7.00
N ALA A 179 -5.48 -42.41 6.49
CA ALA A 179 -5.69 -41.77 5.20
C ALA A 179 -6.76 -40.67 5.35
N GLY A 180 -6.84 -39.75 4.39
CA GLY A 180 -7.89 -38.74 4.48
C GLY A 180 -7.76 -37.61 3.50
N ARG A 181 -8.59 -36.58 3.75
CA ARG A 181 -8.58 -35.33 2.99
C ARG A 181 -8.69 -34.17 3.95
N LEU A 182 -7.87 -33.17 3.73
CA LEU A 182 -7.93 -31.90 4.43
C LEU A 182 -7.96 -30.78 3.41
N GLY A 183 -8.78 -29.78 3.65
CA GLY A 183 -8.90 -28.64 2.74
C GLY A 183 -9.22 -27.35 3.47
N ALA A 184 -8.85 -26.27 2.83
CA ALA A 184 -9.21 -24.92 3.22
C ALA A 184 -9.66 -24.13 2.00
N SER A 185 -10.66 -23.30 2.16
CA SER A 185 -11.06 -22.36 1.13
C SER A 185 -11.15 -20.95 1.68
N TYR A 186 -10.73 -19.99 0.90
CA TYR A 186 -10.82 -18.57 1.21
C TYR A 186 -11.70 -17.87 0.20
N ARG A 187 -12.60 -17.01 0.72
CA ARG A 187 -13.41 -16.09 -0.09
C ARG A 187 -13.17 -14.68 0.39
N GLY A 188 -12.78 -13.79 -0.53
CA GLY A 188 -12.75 -12.37 -0.26
C GLY A 188 -14.16 -11.83 -0.15
N ALA A 189 -14.56 -11.29 1.01
CA ALA A 189 -15.90 -10.77 1.22
C ALA A 189 -16.02 -9.32 0.78
N ARG A 190 -15.12 -8.45 1.23
CA ARG A 190 -15.14 -7.03 0.89
C ARG A 190 -13.78 -6.36 1.15
N LEU A 191 -13.59 -5.21 0.50
CA LEU A 191 -12.50 -4.30 0.76
C LEU A 191 -13.11 -2.96 1.20
N GLU A 192 -12.65 -2.44 2.32
CA GLU A 192 -13.20 -1.25 2.99
C GLU A 192 -12.09 -0.21 3.14
N VAL A 193 -12.42 1.06 2.91
CA VAL A 193 -11.60 2.19 3.37
C VAL A 193 -12.26 2.77 4.61
N GLU A 194 -11.57 2.70 5.75
CA GLU A 194 -12.11 3.10 7.06
C GLU A 194 -12.58 4.56 7.04
N GLY A 195 -13.84 4.77 7.42
CA GLY A 195 -14.46 6.10 7.45
C GLY A 195 -14.88 6.65 6.08
N VAL A 196 -14.68 5.90 5.00
CA VAL A 196 -15.10 6.29 3.65
C VAL A 196 -16.20 5.36 3.12
N GLY A 197 -15.95 4.05 3.11
CA GLY A 197 -16.90 3.08 2.63
C GLY A 197 -16.26 1.83 2.04
N ASP A 198 -17.11 0.98 1.46
CA ASP A 198 -16.72 -0.25 0.80
C ASP A 198 -16.52 -0.02 -0.69
N PHE A 199 -15.63 -0.80 -1.31
CA PHE A 199 -15.53 -0.85 -2.76
C PHE A 199 -16.79 -1.49 -3.34
N ASP A 200 -17.23 -0.94 -4.48
CA ASP A 200 -18.32 -1.53 -5.25
C ASP A 200 -17.90 -2.91 -5.76
N ASP A 201 -18.69 -3.93 -5.42
CA ASP A 201 -18.39 -5.32 -5.77
C ASP A 201 -18.41 -5.56 -7.29
N ASP A 202 -19.21 -4.81 -8.05
CA ASP A 202 -19.32 -4.96 -9.50
C ASP A 202 -18.24 -4.20 -10.25
N ALA A 203 -17.91 -2.98 -9.80
CA ALA A 203 -16.97 -2.10 -10.48
C ALA A 203 -15.55 -2.15 -9.92
N GLY A 204 -15.37 -2.64 -8.69
CA GLY A 204 -14.10 -2.62 -7.98
C GLY A 204 -13.58 -1.20 -7.70
N LEU A 205 -14.51 -0.23 -7.60
CA LEU A 205 -14.23 1.18 -7.49
C LEU A 205 -14.80 1.75 -6.19
N LEU A 206 -14.11 2.75 -5.64
CA LEU A 206 -14.60 3.56 -4.54
C LEU A 206 -14.32 5.02 -4.84
N MET A 207 -15.37 5.84 -4.83
CA MET A 207 -15.24 7.29 -5.00
C MET A 207 -15.03 7.93 -3.63
N LEU A 208 -13.97 8.70 -3.48
CA LEU A 208 -13.84 9.55 -2.30
C LEU A 208 -14.82 10.74 -2.41
N PRO A 209 -15.43 11.16 -1.30
CA PRO A 209 -16.32 12.33 -1.30
C PRO A 209 -15.59 13.56 -1.85
N PRO A 210 -16.25 14.38 -2.70
CA PRO A 210 -15.63 15.58 -3.28
C PRO A 210 -15.27 16.63 -2.23
N HIS A 211 -15.92 16.59 -1.08
CA HIS A 211 -15.66 17.47 0.05
C HIS A 211 -15.58 16.64 1.33
N LEU A 212 -14.36 16.46 1.81
CA LEU A 212 -14.13 15.90 3.14
C LEU A 212 -14.27 17.01 4.19
N PRO A 213 -14.77 16.73 5.40
CA PRO A 213 -14.94 17.75 6.44
C PRO A 213 -13.66 18.53 6.78
N GLU A 214 -12.50 17.89 6.63
CA GLU A 214 -11.18 18.45 6.92
C GLU A 214 -10.37 18.75 5.64
N GLY A 215 -10.98 18.60 4.45
CA GLY A 215 -10.30 18.67 3.17
C GLY A 215 -9.39 17.46 2.91
N TYR A 216 -8.76 17.47 1.73
CA TYR A 216 -7.73 16.50 1.37
C TYR A 216 -6.35 16.91 1.88
N GLY A 217 -6.08 18.24 1.87
CA GLY A 217 -4.79 18.82 2.25
C GLY A 217 -3.64 18.32 1.36
N ALA A 218 -2.42 18.46 1.86
CA ALA A 218 -1.22 18.02 1.14
C ALA A 218 -1.11 16.50 0.97
N PHE A 219 -1.68 15.72 1.88
CA PHE A 219 -1.74 14.26 1.83
C PHE A 219 -2.87 13.70 2.69
N ARG A 220 -3.24 12.46 2.42
CA ARG A 220 -4.17 11.70 3.26
C ARG A 220 -3.69 10.27 3.46
N GLU A 221 -3.77 9.80 4.70
CA GLU A 221 -3.54 8.40 5.02
C GLU A 221 -4.87 7.66 5.04
N LEU A 222 -4.97 6.63 4.19
CA LEU A 222 -6.13 5.75 4.12
C LEU A 222 -5.79 4.44 4.82
N ARG A 223 -6.72 3.97 5.65
CA ARG A 223 -6.66 2.65 6.27
C ARG A 223 -7.57 1.72 5.48
N VAL A 224 -6.95 0.80 4.77
CA VAL A 224 -7.65 -0.17 3.91
C VAL A 224 -7.75 -1.49 4.66
N ILE A 225 -8.95 -2.03 4.77
CA ILE A 225 -9.26 -3.24 5.54
C ILE A 225 -9.81 -4.28 4.58
N LYS A 226 -9.21 -5.46 4.55
CA LYS A 226 -9.74 -6.61 3.83
C LYS A 226 -10.52 -7.49 4.80
N HIS A 227 -11.71 -7.90 4.36
CA HIS A 227 -12.54 -8.89 5.03
C HIS A 227 -12.60 -10.15 4.18
N GLY A 228 -12.69 -11.29 4.82
CA GLY A 228 -12.80 -12.56 4.14
C GLY A 228 -13.49 -13.63 4.98
N VAL A 229 -13.76 -14.74 4.35
CA VAL A 229 -14.32 -15.93 4.99
C VAL A 229 -13.38 -17.09 4.70
N LEU A 230 -12.88 -17.70 5.75
CA LEU A 230 -12.05 -18.89 5.71
C LEU A 230 -12.90 -20.09 6.12
N GLN A 231 -12.94 -21.10 5.27
CA GLN A 231 -13.67 -22.34 5.55
C GLN A 231 -12.69 -23.50 5.51
N HIS A 232 -12.75 -24.32 6.54
CA HIS A 232 -11.93 -25.51 6.68
C HIS A 232 -12.83 -26.76 6.64
N ARG A 233 -12.33 -27.80 6.01
CA ARG A 233 -13.02 -29.09 5.93
C ARG A 233 -12.02 -30.23 6.05
N GLY A 234 -12.47 -31.35 6.62
CA GLY A 234 -11.60 -32.49 6.71
C GLY A 234 -12.34 -33.77 7.10
N ALA A 235 -11.80 -34.86 6.65
CA ALA A 235 -12.17 -36.20 7.04
C ALA A 235 -10.94 -37.09 7.06
N LEU A 236 -10.77 -37.86 8.10
CA LEU A 236 -9.70 -38.85 8.24
C LEU A 236 -10.33 -40.23 8.43
N ASP A 237 -9.66 -41.24 7.92
CA ASP A 237 -9.98 -42.63 8.16
C ASP A 237 -8.81 -43.30 8.88
N LEU A 238 -9.07 -43.92 9.99
CA LEU A 238 -8.09 -44.69 10.75
C LEU A 238 -8.34 -46.17 10.41
N TYR A 239 -7.25 -46.87 10.09
CA TYR A 239 -7.25 -48.27 9.75
C TYR A 239 -6.37 -49.07 10.74
N PRO A 240 -6.95 -49.56 11.85
CA PRO A 240 -6.28 -50.56 12.68
C PRO A 240 -6.03 -51.82 11.85
N THR A 241 -4.78 -52.16 11.67
CA THR A 241 -4.34 -53.26 10.77
C THR A 241 -3.55 -54.27 11.56
N LEU A 242 -3.90 -55.53 11.46
CA LEU A 242 -3.11 -56.65 11.96
C LEU A 242 -2.14 -57.05 10.85
N PHE A 243 -0.88 -57.20 11.19
CA PHE A 243 0.14 -57.64 10.24
C PHE A 243 1.01 -58.75 10.82
N ILE A 244 1.54 -59.65 9.93
CA ILE A 244 2.54 -60.62 10.23
C ILE A 244 3.57 -60.57 9.13
N SER A 245 4.86 -60.43 9.50
CA SER A 245 5.95 -60.53 8.56
C SER A 245 6.90 -61.67 8.88
N ILE A 246 7.48 -62.25 7.83
CA ILE A 246 8.43 -63.37 7.92
C ILE A 246 9.71 -62.94 7.19
N PHE A 247 10.83 -62.87 7.91
CA PHE A 247 12.11 -62.39 7.41
C PHE A 247 12.01 -61.01 6.74
N GLY A 248 11.17 -60.09 7.33
CA GLY A 248 11.00 -58.72 6.84
C GLY A 248 10.09 -58.62 5.59
N VAL A 249 9.44 -59.72 5.17
CA VAL A 249 8.44 -59.72 4.11
C VAL A 249 7.04 -59.86 4.76
N GLU A 250 6.13 -58.91 4.48
CA GLU A 250 4.75 -59.04 4.94
C GLU A 250 4.07 -60.28 4.35
N ALA A 251 3.80 -61.25 5.20
CA ALA A 251 3.13 -62.50 4.83
C ALA A 251 1.63 -62.45 4.97
N PHE A 252 1.16 -61.56 5.84
CA PHE A 252 -0.29 -61.37 6.11
C PHE A 252 -0.52 -59.97 6.58
N GLU A 253 -1.57 -59.36 6.03
CA GLU A 253 -2.06 -58.04 6.42
C GLU A 253 -3.60 -58.01 6.31
N THR A 254 -4.29 -57.47 7.32
CA THR A 254 -5.72 -57.25 7.27
C THR A 254 -6.13 -56.07 8.10
N ASP A 255 -6.95 -55.21 7.52
CA ASP A 255 -7.63 -54.15 8.26
C ASP A 255 -8.70 -54.74 9.18
N ILE A 256 -8.60 -54.44 10.46
CA ILE A 256 -9.61 -54.91 11.44
C ILE A 256 -10.91 -54.08 11.29
N ALA A 257 -10.76 -52.78 11.01
CA ALA A 257 -11.84 -51.85 10.82
C ALA A 257 -11.42 -50.62 10.01
N SER A 258 -12.39 -49.90 9.47
CA SER A 258 -12.20 -48.51 9.05
C SER A 258 -12.99 -47.62 10.02
N ILE A 259 -12.30 -46.71 10.68
CA ILE A 259 -12.88 -45.80 11.66
C ILE A 259 -12.88 -44.39 11.07
N PRO A 260 -14.00 -43.91 10.52
CA PRO A 260 -14.07 -42.59 9.98
C PRO A 260 -14.06 -41.53 11.11
N VAL A 261 -13.19 -40.55 11.01
CA VAL A 261 -13.11 -39.37 11.87
C VAL A 261 -13.49 -38.15 11.05
N ASN A 262 -14.74 -37.74 11.18
CA ASN A 262 -15.22 -36.54 10.49
C ASN A 262 -14.78 -35.30 11.27
N LEU A 263 -13.92 -34.47 10.70
CA LEU A 263 -13.47 -33.22 11.29
C LEU A 263 -14.50 -32.10 11.11
N GLY A 264 -15.51 -32.34 10.25
CA GLY A 264 -16.55 -31.38 9.96
C GLY A 264 -16.06 -30.22 9.05
N THR A 265 -16.89 -29.20 9.03
CA THR A 265 -16.61 -27.94 8.32
C THR A 265 -16.68 -26.80 9.33
N ASN A 266 -15.64 -26.04 9.43
CA ASN A 266 -15.59 -24.84 10.25
C ASN A 266 -15.46 -23.60 9.35
N THR A 267 -16.23 -22.55 9.67
CA THR A 267 -16.23 -21.29 8.91
C THR A 267 -15.91 -20.14 9.86
N THR A 268 -14.89 -19.36 9.52
CA THR A 268 -14.43 -18.22 10.31
C THR A 268 -14.39 -16.97 9.44
N THR A 269 -14.96 -15.88 9.94
CA THR A 269 -14.77 -14.56 9.31
C THR A 269 -13.45 -13.97 9.74
N VAL A 270 -12.65 -13.58 8.78
CA VAL A 270 -11.33 -12.98 8.99
C VAL A 270 -11.40 -11.49 8.66
N ARG A 271 -10.88 -10.67 9.55
CA ARG A 271 -10.62 -9.26 9.31
C ARG A 271 -9.12 -9.05 9.40
N PHE A 272 -8.51 -8.71 8.28
CA PHE A 272 -7.07 -8.50 8.22
C PHE A 272 -6.66 -7.20 8.90
N ASP A 273 -5.43 -7.13 9.35
CA ASP A 273 -4.85 -5.89 9.83
C ASP A 273 -4.88 -4.83 8.72
N PRO A 274 -5.21 -3.56 9.06
CA PRO A 274 -5.32 -2.50 8.06
C PRO A 274 -3.99 -2.24 7.35
N ALA A 275 -4.03 -2.18 6.02
CA ALA A 275 -2.95 -1.62 5.22
C ALA A 275 -3.05 -0.09 5.24
N LEU A 276 -1.92 0.60 5.46
CA LEU A 276 -1.84 2.05 5.44
C LEU A 276 -1.35 2.53 4.08
N VAL A 277 -2.17 3.34 3.41
CA VAL A 277 -1.83 3.93 2.11
C VAL A 277 -1.84 5.43 2.21
N ARG A 278 -0.72 6.07 1.87
CA ARG A 278 -0.59 7.53 1.84
C ARG A 278 -0.78 8.04 0.42
N LEU A 279 -1.85 8.78 0.21
CA LEU A 279 -2.09 9.53 -1.02
C LEU A 279 -1.60 10.97 -0.84
N ARG A 280 -0.97 11.52 -1.87
CA ARG A 280 -0.43 12.88 -1.90
C ARG A 280 -1.26 13.71 -2.85
N PHE A 281 -1.51 14.96 -2.48
CA PHE A 281 -2.31 15.89 -3.26
C PHE A 281 -1.53 17.17 -3.51
N ALA A 282 -1.91 17.87 -4.57
CA ALA A 282 -1.55 19.26 -4.76
C ALA A 282 -2.39 20.12 -3.80
N ASP A 283 -1.84 21.20 -3.30
CA ASP A 283 -2.53 22.18 -2.46
C ASP A 283 -2.18 23.58 -2.98
N VAL A 284 -3.14 24.18 -3.71
CA VAL A 284 -2.91 25.44 -4.39
C VAL A 284 -3.07 26.63 -3.42
N GLN A 285 -2.07 27.50 -3.40
CA GLN A 285 -2.19 28.86 -2.88
C GLN A 285 -1.98 29.85 -4.03
N ALA A 286 -2.90 30.77 -4.19
CA ALA A 286 -2.78 31.75 -5.27
C ALA A 286 -3.12 33.16 -4.78
N GLU A 287 -2.21 34.10 -5.05
CA GLU A 287 -2.27 35.47 -4.55
C GLU A 287 -1.85 36.47 -5.64
N PRO A 288 -2.38 37.69 -5.59
CA PRO A 288 -3.53 38.17 -4.81
C PRO A 288 -4.87 37.69 -5.41
N SER A 289 -5.95 37.71 -4.64
CA SER A 289 -7.32 37.33 -5.11
C SER A 289 -7.96 38.36 -6.04
N ALA A 290 -7.40 39.58 -6.12
CA ALA A 290 -7.86 40.63 -7.00
C ALA A 290 -6.67 41.38 -7.59
N LEU A 291 -6.79 41.77 -8.86
CA LEU A 291 -5.82 42.54 -9.61
C LEU A 291 -6.47 43.85 -10.08
N ASP A 292 -6.01 44.96 -9.53
CA ASP A 292 -6.40 46.30 -9.96
C ASP A 292 -5.31 46.86 -10.89
N PHE A 293 -5.71 47.15 -12.13
CA PHE A 293 -4.80 47.65 -13.17
C PHE A 293 -4.82 49.20 -13.24
N GLY A 294 -5.75 49.84 -12.51
CA GLY A 294 -5.91 51.26 -12.50
C GLY A 294 -6.46 51.85 -13.82
N GLU A 295 -6.22 53.13 -14.01
CA GLU A 295 -6.64 53.86 -15.22
C GLU A 295 -5.55 53.87 -16.29
N LEU A 296 -5.93 53.58 -17.54
CA LEU A 296 -5.04 53.67 -18.72
C LEU A 296 -5.74 54.41 -19.87
N PHE A 297 -4.96 54.98 -20.79
CA PHE A 297 -5.52 55.42 -22.07
C PHE A 297 -5.64 54.22 -23.02
N VAL A 298 -6.66 54.22 -23.85
CA VAL A 298 -6.82 53.26 -24.94
C VAL A 298 -5.52 53.16 -25.76
N GLY A 299 -5.06 51.90 -25.99
CA GLY A 299 -3.79 51.63 -26.68
C GLY A 299 -2.57 51.55 -25.75
N GLN A 300 -2.70 51.86 -24.47
CA GLN A 300 -1.65 51.61 -23.47
C GLN A 300 -1.86 50.23 -22.85
N SER A 301 -0.82 49.70 -22.20
CA SER A 301 -0.90 48.44 -21.46
C SER A 301 -0.18 48.52 -20.13
N THR A 302 -0.66 47.75 -19.16
CA THR A 302 0.02 47.56 -17.87
C THR A 302 -0.07 46.09 -17.48
N GLU A 303 0.78 45.67 -16.55
CA GLU A 303 0.85 44.28 -16.15
C GLU A 303 0.77 44.10 -14.63
N ARG A 304 0.22 42.96 -14.22
CA ARG A 304 0.18 42.47 -12.85
C ARG A 304 0.54 41.00 -12.84
N PHE A 305 0.86 40.48 -11.66
CA PHE A 305 1.27 39.11 -11.49
C PHE A 305 0.37 38.39 -10.51
N VAL A 306 -0.02 37.17 -10.87
CA VAL A 306 -0.59 36.19 -9.96
C VAL A 306 0.51 35.21 -9.60
N ARG A 307 0.74 35.00 -8.31
CA ARG A 307 1.64 33.97 -7.81
C ARG A 307 0.83 32.72 -7.53
N ILE A 308 1.18 31.61 -8.17
CA ILE A 308 0.60 30.30 -7.96
C ILE A 308 1.65 29.46 -7.24
N GLN A 309 1.35 29.02 -6.02
CA GLN A 309 2.23 28.23 -5.17
C GLN A 309 1.57 26.88 -4.91
N ASN A 310 2.39 25.85 -4.78
CA ASN A 310 1.97 24.50 -4.41
C ASN A 310 2.50 24.15 -3.02
N ASP A 311 1.62 24.15 -2.01
CA ASP A 311 1.95 23.78 -0.63
C ASP A 311 1.72 22.27 -0.38
N GLY A 312 1.25 21.54 -1.41
CA GLY A 312 1.01 20.11 -1.39
C GLY A 312 2.25 19.24 -1.56
N GLU A 313 2.05 17.92 -1.50
CA GLU A 313 3.08 16.90 -1.69
C GLU A 313 3.08 16.29 -3.12
N ALA A 314 2.05 16.56 -3.92
CA ALA A 314 1.98 16.16 -5.33
C ALA A 314 2.19 17.37 -6.25
N PRO A 315 2.63 17.18 -7.51
CA PRO A 315 2.73 18.27 -8.48
C PRO A 315 1.39 18.94 -8.75
N LEU A 316 1.34 20.25 -8.68
CA LEU A 316 0.16 21.06 -9.00
C LEU A 316 0.13 21.33 -10.51
N ARG A 317 -0.88 20.81 -11.19
CA ARG A 317 -1.20 21.16 -12.58
C ARG A 317 -2.22 22.30 -12.56
N TRP A 318 -2.01 23.28 -13.40
CA TRP A 318 -2.91 24.43 -13.50
C TRP A 318 -3.09 24.91 -14.93
N SER A 319 -4.25 25.52 -15.17
CA SER A 319 -4.53 26.17 -16.47
C SER A 319 -5.36 27.44 -16.27
N LEU A 320 -5.15 28.39 -17.18
CA LEU A 320 -5.83 29.69 -17.26
C LEU A 320 -6.31 29.93 -18.70
N PRO A 321 -7.39 30.68 -18.95
CA PRO A 321 -7.74 31.12 -20.28
C PRO A 321 -6.66 32.10 -20.82
N ALA A 322 -6.43 32.09 -22.14
CA ALA A 322 -5.43 32.94 -22.77
C ALA A 322 -5.81 34.44 -22.70
N SER A 323 -7.10 34.74 -22.69
CA SER A 323 -7.64 36.10 -22.61
C SER A 323 -9.06 36.07 -22.05
N ILE A 324 -9.45 37.16 -21.39
CA ILE A 324 -10.81 37.43 -20.93
C ILE A 324 -10.99 38.96 -20.92
N GLY A 325 -12.05 39.47 -21.62
CA GLY A 325 -12.24 40.90 -21.81
C GLY A 325 -11.00 41.59 -22.38
N GLY A 326 -10.61 42.70 -21.80
CA GLY A 326 -9.40 43.45 -22.13
C GLY A 326 -8.10 42.88 -21.55
N PHE A 327 -8.14 41.71 -20.88
CA PHE A 327 -7.02 41.09 -20.19
C PHE A 327 -6.46 39.91 -20.98
N ALA A 328 -5.13 39.81 -21.03
CA ALA A 328 -4.41 38.71 -21.66
C ALA A 328 -3.46 38.05 -20.67
N VAL A 329 -3.33 36.72 -20.72
CA VAL A 329 -2.47 35.92 -19.86
C VAL A 329 -1.28 35.41 -20.70
N THR A 330 -0.05 35.58 -20.19
CA THR A 330 1.14 35.22 -20.96
C THR A 330 1.53 33.75 -20.89
N ARG A 331 1.03 33.03 -19.87
CA ARG A 331 1.22 31.60 -19.70
C ARG A 331 -0.11 30.98 -19.27
N THR A 332 -0.61 30.07 -20.07
CA THR A 332 -1.96 29.50 -19.91
C THR A 332 -2.01 28.19 -19.18
N GLU A 333 -0.87 27.52 -18.98
CA GLU A 333 -0.81 26.24 -18.31
C GLU A 333 0.59 25.97 -17.72
N GLY A 334 0.65 25.04 -16.79
CA GLY A 334 1.93 24.63 -16.21
C GLY A 334 1.78 23.58 -15.11
N VAL A 335 2.95 23.15 -14.63
CA VAL A 335 3.09 22.29 -13.47
C VAL A 335 4.00 22.98 -12.47
N VAL A 336 3.58 23.01 -11.19
CA VAL A 336 4.36 23.54 -10.07
C VAL A 336 4.74 22.36 -9.16
N ALA A 337 6.04 22.18 -8.95
CA ALA A 337 6.52 21.13 -8.04
C ALA A 337 6.10 21.40 -6.59
N PRO A 338 6.05 20.39 -5.71
CA PRO A 338 5.82 20.57 -4.29
C PRO A 338 6.73 21.62 -3.66
N GLY A 339 6.15 22.55 -2.89
CA GLY A 339 6.85 23.66 -2.24
C GLY A 339 7.34 24.78 -3.17
N ALA A 340 7.10 24.69 -4.47
CA ALA A 340 7.50 25.69 -5.45
C ALA A 340 6.39 26.68 -5.76
N ALA A 341 6.74 27.77 -6.47
CA ALA A 341 5.79 28.77 -6.94
C ALA A 341 6.16 29.25 -8.36
N VAL A 342 5.16 29.74 -9.09
CA VAL A 342 5.32 30.40 -10.37
C VAL A 342 4.55 31.71 -10.39
N ASN A 343 5.12 32.76 -11.03
CA ASN A 343 4.41 34.00 -11.27
C ASN A 343 3.88 34.00 -12.70
N VAL A 344 2.57 34.22 -12.84
CA VAL A 344 1.89 34.35 -14.14
C VAL A 344 1.56 35.81 -14.35
N ARG A 345 1.96 36.34 -15.49
CA ARG A 345 1.74 37.72 -15.88
C ARG A 345 0.39 37.86 -16.57
N VAL A 346 -0.42 38.79 -16.05
CA VAL A 346 -1.69 39.24 -16.64
C VAL A 346 -1.49 40.66 -17.15
N ILE A 347 -1.86 40.92 -18.39
CA ILE A 347 -1.70 42.19 -19.08
C ILE A 347 -3.09 42.77 -19.34
N PHE A 348 -3.31 44.02 -18.93
CA PHE A 348 -4.46 44.80 -19.32
C PHE A 348 -4.09 45.69 -20.50
N ALA A 349 -4.78 45.54 -21.63
CA ALA A 349 -4.54 46.31 -22.86
C ALA A 349 -5.88 46.66 -23.52
N PRO A 350 -6.56 47.67 -22.98
CA PRO A 350 -7.91 48.01 -23.43
C PRO A 350 -7.89 48.63 -24.84
N SER A 351 -8.84 48.18 -25.70
CA SER A 351 -9.06 48.70 -27.06
C SER A 351 -10.20 49.71 -27.13
N VAL A 352 -11.05 49.78 -26.10
CA VAL A 352 -12.23 50.64 -26.02
C VAL A 352 -12.24 51.33 -24.64
N ALA A 353 -12.69 52.58 -24.55
CA ALA A 353 -12.86 53.29 -23.29
C ALA A 353 -14.02 52.70 -22.51
N GLY A 354 -13.85 52.55 -21.19
CA GLY A 354 -14.82 51.99 -20.27
C GLY A 354 -14.15 51.27 -19.10
N VAL A 355 -14.95 50.73 -18.20
CA VAL A 355 -14.49 49.88 -17.10
C VAL A 355 -14.60 48.42 -17.56
N ASP A 356 -13.51 47.68 -17.40
CA ASP A 356 -13.46 46.24 -17.61
C ASP A 356 -13.38 45.54 -16.25
N GLU A 357 -14.43 44.77 -15.92
CA GLU A 357 -14.49 43.94 -14.71
C GLU A 357 -14.71 42.50 -15.14
N GLU A 358 -13.72 41.62 -14.86
CA GLU A 358 -13.73 40.24 -15.26
C GLU A 358 -13.32 39.30 -14.12
N THR A 359 -13.68 38.03 -14.25
CA THR A 359 -13.25 37.00 -13.31
C THR A 359 -12.36 36.00 -14.02
N LEU A 360 -11.08 36.00 -13.72
CA LEU A 360 -10.13 35.00 -14.24
C LEU A 360 -10.21 33.73 -13.40
N VAL A 361 -10.47 32.61 -14.03
CA VAL A 361 -10.62 31.30 -13.39
C VAL A 361 -9.36 30.48 -13.62
N LEU A 362 -8.69 30.11 -12.54
CA LEU A 362 -7.57 29.15 -12.54
C LEU A 362 -8.14 27.77 -12.26
N SER A 363 -8.03 26.85 -13.21
CA SER A 363 -8.37 25.44 -13.01
C SER A 363 -7.15 24.67 -12.52
N THR A 364 -7.34 23.76 -11.54
CA THR A 364 -6.26 23.01 -10.90
C THR A 364 -6.60 21.55 -10.71
N ASN A 365 -5.59 20.74 -10.38
CA ASN A 365 -5.78 19.36 -9.91
C ASN A 365 -5.78 19.24 -8.37
N ASP A 366 -5.92 20.33 -7.65
CA ASP A 366 -6.16 20.31 -6.22
C ASP A 366 -7.61 19.86 -5.94
N PRO A 367 -7.83 18.73 -5.24
CA PRO A 367 -9.19 18.23 -5.01
C PRO A 367 -10.03 19.14 -4.07
N ASP A 368 -9.37 19.95 -3.23
CA ASP A 368 -10.06 20.92 -2.36
C ASP A 368 -10.39 22.22 -3.07
N ARG A 369 -9.57 22.60 -4.04
CA ARG A 369 -9.69 23.86 -4.80
C ARG A 369 -9.47 23.64 -6.30
N PRO A 370 -10.39 22.91 -6.97
CA PRO A 370 -10.29 22.65 -8.40
C PRO A 370 -10.37 23.91 -9.25
N GLU A 371 -10.97 24.99 -8.69
CA GLU A 371 -11.06 26.30 -9.32
C GLU A 371 -10.74 27.40 -8.29
N VAL A 372 -9.90 28.36 -8.73
CA VAL A 372 -9.56 29.57 -7.96
C VAL A 372 -9.90 30.80 -8.79
N PHE A 373 -10.57 31.76 -8.18
CA PHE A 373 -11.11 32.93 -8.85
C PHE A 373 -10.31 34.19 -8.51
N PHE A 374 -9.98 34.99 -9.55
CA PHE A 374 -9.34 36.28 -9.40
C PHE A 374 -10.22 37.38 -10.00
N ALA A 375 -10.53 38.40 -9.22
CA ALA A 375 -11.22 39.58 -9.74
C ALA A 375 -10.19 40.45 -10.50
N LEU A 376 -10.51 40.82 -11.73
CA LEU A 376 -9.72 41.71 -12.57
C LEU A 376 -10.51 43.02 -12.76
N VAL A 377 -9.89 44.16 -12.48
CA VAL A 377 -10.52 45.48 -12.69
C VAL A 377 -9.53 46.41 -13.37
N GLY A 378 -9.97 47.06 -14.44
CA GLY A 378 -9.21 48.11 -15.13
C GLY A 378 -10.10 49.15 -15.76
N GLU A 379 -9.71 50.40 -15.76
CA GLU A 379 -10.42 51.51 -16.39
C GLU A 379 -9.65 52.03 -17.62
N ALA A 380 -10.34 52.16 -18.74
CA ALA A 380 -9.78 52.71 -19.98
C ALA A 380 -10.38 54.05 -20.28
N ARG A 381 -9.59 55.06 -20.50
CA ARG A 381 -9.98 56.40 -20.96
C ARG A 381 -9.66 56.59 -22.42
N ALA A 382 -10.53 57.33 -23.11
CA ALA A 382 -10.21 57.74 -24.48
C ALA A 382 -8.96 58.62 -24.50
N THR A 383 -8.09 58.36 -25.45
CA THR A 383 -6.93 59.28 -25.70
C THR A 383 -7.46 60.68 -25.95
N PRO A 384 -6.95 61.72 -25.24
CA PRO A 384 -7.31 63.07 -25.52
C PRO A 384 -7.09 63.38 -27.01
N SER A 385 -8.14 63.74 -27.72
CA SER A 385 -8.00 64.28 -29.07
C SER A 385 -7.20 65.57 -28.95
N LEU A 386 -5.98 65.58 -29.46
CA LEU A 386 -5.29 66.80 -29.70
C LEU A 386 -5.99 67.45 -30.91
N ASP A 387 -7.21 67.96 -30.71
CA ASP A 387 -7.72 68.97 -31.63
C ASP A 387 -6.80 70.17 -31.53
N GLY A 388 -5.77 70.12 -32.36
CA GLY A 388 -5.01 71.30 -32.68
C GLY A 388 -5.94 72.32 -33.30
N GLY A 389 -6.66 73.06 -32.45
CA GLY A 389 -7.22 74.30 -32.89
C GLY A 389 -6.12 75.14 -33.47
N VAL A 390 -6.06 75.15 -34.79
CA VAL A 390 -5.34 76.25 -35.50
C VAL A 390 -6.10 77.51 -35.13
N GLY A 391 -5.72 78.07 -33.98
CA GLY A 391 -6.08 79.43 -33.68
C GLY A 391 -5.40 80.31 -34.71
N ASP A 392 -6.16 80.81 -35.67
CA ASP A 392 -5.81 81.97 -36.48
C ASP A 392 -5.56 83.12 -35.53
N GLY A 393 -4.37 83.14 -34.94
CA GLY A 393 -3.84 84.29 -34.20
C GLY A 393 -3.06 85.15 -35.14
N GLY A 394 -3.66 86.19 -35.65
CA GLY A 394 -3.00 87.28 -36.39
C GLY A 394 -1.78 87.78 -35.64
N VAL A 395 -0.65 87.79 -36.32
CA VAL A 395 0.59 88.33 -35.82
C VAL A 395 0.48 89.84 -36.01
N ASP A 396 0.27 90.60 -34.96
CA ASP A 396 0.61 92.00 -34.92
C ASP A 396 2.13 92.12 -34.56
N LEU A 397 2.87 92.49 -35.61
CA LEU A 397 4.28 92.95 -35.48
C LEU A 397 4.29 94.37 -34.99
N ASP A 398 4.56 94.64 -33.74
CA ASP A 398 5.09 95.91 -33.35
C ASP A 398 6.20 95.75 -32.33
N GLY A 399 7.27 96.46 -32.65
CA GLY A 399 8.59 96.39 -32.14
C GLY A 399 8.82 96.82 -30.71
N GLY A 400 9.90 96.40 -30.19
CA GLY A 400 10.52 96.86 -28.95
C GLY A 400 11.79 96.11 -28.63
N LEU A 401 12.85 96.60 -29.17
CA LEU A 401 14.19 96.27 -28.67
C LEU A 401 14.43 96.98 -27.32
N ASP A 402 14.83 96.21 -26.31
CA ASP A 402 15.72 96.73 -25.28
C ASP A 402 16.67 95.64 -24.79
N PRO A 403 17.97 95.91 -24.81
CA PRO A 403 18.99 95.01 -24.34
C PRO A 403 19.43 95.50 -22.93
N ASP A 404 19.33 94.71 -21.95
CA ASP A 404 20.20 94.82 -20.79
C ASP A 404 20.31 93.50 -20.05
N GLY A 405 21.47 93.10 -19.89
CA GLY A 405 22.35 92.32 -19.18
C GLY A 405 21.94 91.94 -17.77
N GLY A 406 22.28 90.75 -17.45
CA GLY A 406 22.24 90.22 -16.09
C GLY A 406 22.92 88.87 -16.01
N ASP A 407 24.22 88.92 -15.70
CA ASP A 407 25.05 87.84 -15.24
C ASP A 407 24.41 87.10 -14.03
N GLY A 408 24.58 85.87 -13.96
CA GLY A 408 24.19 85.17 -12.71
C GLY A 408 24.42 83.68 -12.77
N ASP A 409 25.63 83.29 -12.48
CA ASP A 409 26.07 82.15 -11.70
C ASP A 409 25.68 80.72 -12.08
N GLY A 410 26.77 80.05 -12.36
CA GLY A 410 26.94 78.63 -12.44
C GLY A 410 26.51 77.87 -11.17
N GLY A 411 25.91 76.79 -11.40
CA GLY A 411 25.68 75.74 -10.42
C GLY A 411 26.03 74.40 -11.05
N ASP A 412 27.28 74.04 -10.84
CA ASP A 412 27.79 72.74 -11.09
C ASP A 412 26.97 71.68 -10.27
N TRP A 413 26.38 70.77 -10.93
CA TRP A 413 25.93 69.52 -10.31
C TRP A 413 26.79 68.38 -10.79
N GLU A 414 27.77 68.07 -9.95
CA GLU A 414 28.71 66.97 -10.00
C GLU A 414 28.00 65.64 -9.90
N TYR A 415 28.19 64.77 -10.92
CA TYR A 415 27.83 63.38 -10.91
C TYR A 415 28.88 62.61 -10.15
N ASP A 416 28.61 62.27 -8.91
CA ASP A 416 29.34 61.25 -8.19
C ASP A 416 28.71 59.87 -8.44
N ARG A 417 29.45 59.10 -9.21
CA ARG A 417 29.34 57.64 -9.23
C ARG A 417 30.40 57.09 -8.27
N PRO A 418 30.06 56.03 -7.52
CA PRO A 418 31.06 55.00 -7.33
C PRO A 418 30.61 53.69 -7.94
N LEU A 419 31.41 53.23 -8.83
CA LEU A 419 31.56 51.83 -9.22
C LEU A 419 32.20 51.05 -8.05
N ALA A 420 31.58 50.00 -7.63
CA ALA A 420 32.20 48.90 -6.92
C ALA A 420 31.30 47.70 -7.19
N GLY A 421 31.72 46.58 -7.68
CA GLY A 421 32.93 45.84 -7.53
C GLY A 421 32.47 44.40 -7.48
N CYS A 422 32.66 43.63 -8.59
CA CYS A 422 32.45 42.18 -8.61
C CYS A 422 33.37 41.52 -7.59
N GLY A 423 32.79 40.82 -6.63
CA GLY A 423 33.51 39.90 -5.76
C GLY A 423 32.94 38.49 -5.94
N CYS A 424 33.59 37.71 -6.81
CA CYS A 424 33.49 36.26 -6.80
C CYS A 424 34.35 35.74 -5.66
N ASP A 425 33.77 35.12 -4.69
CA ASP A 425 34.47 34.23 -3.77
C ASP A 425 33.91 32.86 -3.80
N ALA A 426 34.68 31.97 -4.42
CA ALA A 426 34.55 30.53 -4.35
C ALA A 426 35.38 30.07 -3.14
N SER A 427 34.75 29.40 -2.19
CA SER A 427 35.32 28.27 -1.46
C SER A 427 34.60 28.02 -0.10
N SER A 428 33.88 26.95 0.00
CA SER A 428 33.91 26.15 1.24
C SER A 428 33.59 24.70 0.87
N ARG A 429 34.63 23.92 0.86
CA ARG A 429 34.61 22.46 0.92
C ARG A 429 34.04 22.08 2.27
N GLY A 430 32.84 21.53 2.29
CA GLY A 430 32.27 20.82 3.44
C GLY A 430 32.79 19.39 3.45
N ALA A 431 33.54 19.06 4.49
CA ALA A 431 34.03 17.72 4.79
C ALA A 431 32.89 16.80 5.13
N PHE A 432 32.82 15.64 4.44
CA PHE A 432 31.99 14.51 4.84
C PHE A 432 32.57 13.84 6.09
N PRO A 433 31.77 13.51 7.11
CA PRO A 433 32.24 12.68 8.21
C PRO A 433 32.20 11.20 7.80
N LEU A 434 33.40 10.61 7.69
CA LEU A 434 33.67 9.17 7.66
C LEU A 434 33.35 8.56 9.05
N LEU A 435 32.09 8.25 9.33
CA LEU A 435 31.75 7.57 10.61
C LEU A 435 30.67 6.46 10.50
N GLU A 436 30.26 6.05 9.31
CA GLU A 436 29.27 4.98 9.18
C GLU A 436 29.80 3.62 8.68
N LEU A 437 31.09 3.49 8.40
CA LEU A 437 31.67 2.22 7.92
C LEU A 437 32.21 1.30 9.02
N ALA A 438 32.16 1.71 10.29
CA ALA A 438 32.69 0.91 11.39
C ALA A 438 31.67 -0.06 12.03
N PHE A 439 30.38 0.10 11.78
CA PHE A 439 29.33 -0.79 12.36
C PHE A 439 29.04 -2.06 11.57
N LEU A 440 29.36 -2.11 10.29
CA LEU A 440 29.12 -3.31 9.45
C LEU A 440 30.21 -4.38 9.58
N ALA A 441 31.40 -4.05 10.00
CA ALA A 441 32.51 -4.99 10.20
C ALA A 441 32.41 -5.76 11.54
N GLY A 442 31.73 -5.20 12.53
CA GLY A 442 31.56 -5.82 13.87
C GLY A 442 30.53 -6.95 13.90
N ALA A 443 29.51 -6.89 13.05
CA ALA A 443 28.44 -7.89 13.04
C ALA A 443 28.82 -9.19 12.31
N LEU A 444 29.71 -9.12 11.33
CA LEU A 444 30.21 -10.32 10.61
C LEU A 444 31.23 -11.14 11.43
N ALA A 445 31.96 -10.53 12.33
CA ALA A 445 32.93 -11.23 13.18
C ALA A 445 32.28 -12.03 14.32
N LEU A 446 31.11 -11.61 14.80
CA LEU A 446 30.36 -12.30 15.85
C LEU A 446 29.58 -13.52 15.33
N HIS A 447 29.21 -13.52 14.07
CA HIS A 447 28.48 -14.66 13.47
C HIS A 447 29.41 -15.83 13.13
N ARG A 448 30.69 -15.58 12.79
CA ARG A 448 31.68 -16.63 12.55
C ARG A 448 32.20 -17.34 13.82
N ARG A 449 32.12 -16.71 15.00
CA ARG A 449 32.52 -17.33 16.26
C ARG A 449 31.49 -18.26 16.89
N ARG A 450 30.21 -18.18 16.48
CA ARG A 450 29.16 -19.11 16.96
C ARG A 450 29.06 -20.41 16.15
N ALA A 451 29.54 -20.44 14.90
CA ALA A 451 29.54 -21.65 14.08
C ALA A 451 30.69 -22.62 14.41
N ALA A 452 31.75 -22.19 15.09
CA ALA A 452 32.92 -23.02 15.41
C ALA A 452 32.87 -23.69 16.80
N ARG A 453 31.74 -23.65 17.52
CA ARG A 453 31.56 -24.29 18.83
C ARG A 453 30.52 -25.41 18.88
N LYS A 454 30.12 -25.92 17.71
CA LYS A 454 29.29 -27.13 17.63
C LYS A 454 29.92 -28.10 16.63
N VAL A 455 31.00 -28.70 17.02
CA VAL A 455 31.49 -30.01 16.58
C VAL A 455 31.90 -30.74 17.85
#